data_751a604d76fb3f1086472b954d46a28e
#
_entry.id   751a604d76fb3f1086472b954d46a28e
#
_cell.length_a   1.000
_cell.length_b   1.000
_cell.length_c   1.000
_cell.angle_alpha   90.00
_cell.angle_beta   90.00
_cell.angle_gamma   90.00
#
_symmetry.space_group_name_H-M   'P 1'
#
loop_
_entity.id
_entity.type
_entity.pdbx_description
1 polymer ?
#
loop_
_entity_poly.entity_id
_entity_poly.type
_entity_poly.pdbx_seq_one_letter_code
_entity_poly.pdbx_strand_id
1 'polypeptide(L)'
;NRIYANGASQGAGIALVCSSLNPIIKRCAALYPFLSDYKRVYDMDLDLVAYEGLRYYSRWFNTMGEKEDEVFEKLGYIDVHNFAHRLKSEVLFGTGLMDNICPPSTQFAVYNNITSKKKHIIFPDYTHEEISAFDDMLIDFFLKEGK
;
A
#
# COMPACT_ATOMS: atom_id res chain seq x y z
N ASN A 1 -10.23 21.23 -12.39
CA ASN A 1 -8.84 20.86 -12.07
C ASN A 1 -8.74 19.33 -12.03
N ARG A 2 -7.79 18.77 -12.78
CA ARG A 2 -7.48 17.33 -12.81
C ARG A 2 -6.22 17.12 -11.98
N ILE A 3 -6.39 16.71 -10.71
CA ILE A 3 -5.28 16.36 -9.82
C ILE A 3 -5.30 14.86 -9.64
N TYR A 4 -4.16 14.25 -9.88
CA TYR A 4 -3.94 12.82 -9.78
C TYR A 4 -2.74 12.54 -8.87
N ALA A 5 -2.70 11.36 -8.27
CA ALA A 5 -1.58 10.90 -7.46
C ALA A 5 -1.10 9.55 -8.00
N ASN A 6 0.21 9.34 -7.99
CA ASN A 6 0.79 8.03 -8.28
C ASN A 6 2.02 7.77 -7.43
N GLY A 7 2.36 6.51 -7.33
CA GLY A 7 3.58 6.09 -6.68
C GLY A 7 3.77 4.58 -6.71
N ALA A 8 4.97 4.17 -6.39
CA ALA A 8 5.37 2.78 -6.20
C ALA A 8 5.92 2.61 -4.79
N SER A 9 5.77 1.43 -4.20
CA SER A 9 6.29 1.09 -2.87
C SER A 9 5.82 2.10 -1.80
N GLN A 10 6.73 2.75 -1.09
CA GLN A 10 6.41 3.79 -0.11
C GLN A 10 5.62 4.94 -0.75
N GLY A 11 5.99 5.34 -1.98
CA GLY A 11 5.27 6.35 -2.74
C GLY A 11 3.82 5.95 -3.03
N ALA A 12 3.55 4.68 -3.28
CA ALA A 12 2.19 4.16 -3.47
C ALA A 12 1.36 4.24 -2.19
N GLY A 13 1.94 3.85 -1.05
CA GLY A 13 1.30 4.01 0.25
C GLY A 13 0.93 5.46 0.53
N ILE A 14 1.88 6.38 0.34
CA ILE A 14 1.66 7.83 0.52
C ILE A 14 0.60 8.35 -0.46
N ALA A 15 0.63 7.96 -1.74
CA ALA A 15 -0.35 8.38 -2.74
C ALA A 15 -1.78 7.94 -2.36
N LEU A 16 -1.95 6.73 -1.85
CA LEU A 16 -3.24 6.21 -1.36
C LEU A 16 -3.73 7.00 -0.15
N VAL A 17 -2.87 7.25 0.85
CA VAL A 17 -3.23 8.05 2.03
C VAL A 17 -3.58 9.48 1.64
N CYS A 18 -2.76 10.14 0.83
CA CYS A 18 -3.06 11.49 0.32
C CYS A 18 -4.41 11.52 -0.40
N SER A 19 -4.70 10.52 -1.24
CA SER A 19 -5.96 10.44 -1.98
C SER A 19 -7.17 10.16 -1.07
N SER A 20 -6.96 9.43 0.02
CA SER A 20 -8.01 9.16 1.02
C SER A 20 -8.40 10.38 1.84
N LEU A 21 -7.44 11.29 2.05
CA LEU A 21 -7.60 12.50 2.85
C LEU A 21 -8.00 13.73 2.02
N ASN A 22 -7.76 13.71 0.70
CA ASN A 22 -7.97 14.84 -0.19
C ASN A 22 -8.89 14.49 -1.37
N PRO A 23 -10.20 14.76 -1.28
CA PRO A 23 -11.17 14.41 -2.32
C PRO A 23 -10.98 15.21 -3.63
N ILE A 24 -10.07 16.16 -3.65
CA ILE A 24 -9.65 16.86 -4.88
C ILE A 24 -8.89 15.93 -5.84
N ILE A 25 -8.22 14.91 -5.32
CA ILE A 25 -7.53 13.89 -6.11
C ILE A 25 -8.58 12.96 -6.73
N LYS A 26 -8.65 12.94 -8.06
CA LYS A 26 -9.68 12.22 -8.81
C LYS A 26 -9.27 10.83 -9.22
N ARG A 27 -7.98 10.60 -9.43
CA ARG A 27 -7.40 9.30 -9.78
C ARG A 27 -6.14 9.07 -8.98
N CYS A 28 -5.95 7.82 -8.56
CA CYS A 28 -4.76 7.37 -7.84
C CYS A 28 -4.24 6.08 -8.49
N ALA A 29 -2.97 6.04 -8.86
CA ALA A 29 -2.30 4.82 -9.30
C ALA A 29 -1.28 4.39 -8.25
N ALA A 30 -1.37 3.15 -7.80
CA ALA A 30 -0.54 2.61 -6.72
C ALA A 30 0.04 1.25 -7.13
N LEU A 31 1.36 1.16 -7.19
CA LEU A 31 2.08 -0.07 -7.49
C LEU A 31 2.73 -0.62 -6.21
N TYR A 32 2.41 -1.87 -5.85
CA TYR A 32 2.92 -2.58 -4.67
C TYR A 32 3.09 -1.70 -3.41
N PRO A 33 2.00 -1.13 -2.84
CA PRO A 33 2.11 -0.17 -1.75
C PRO A 33 2.78 -0.77 -0.51
N PHE A 34 3.81 -0.07 -0.02
CA PHE A 34 4.43 -0.26 1.27
C PHE A 34 3.64 0.45 2.39
N LEU A 35 4.04 0.30 3.64
CA LEU A 35 3.39 0.87 4.83
C LEU A 35 1.97 0.32 5.09
N SER A 36 1.76 -0.93 4.74
CA SER A 36 0.45 -1.59 4.75
C SER A 36 0.46 -2.85 5.59
N ASP A 37 -0.55 -3.01 6.44
CA ASP A 37 -0.78 -4.19 7.27
C ASP A 37 0.48 -4.59 8.08
N TYR A 38 0.92 -3.68 8.94
CA TYR A 38 2.13 -3.84 9.75
C TYR A 38 2.09 -5.09 10.63
N LYS A 39 0.91 -5.45 11.17
CA LYS A 39 0.76 -6.66 11.98
C LYS A 39 1.04 -7.90 11.14
N ARG A 40 0.52 -7.96 9.92
CA ARG A 40 0.74 -9.07 8.99
C ARG A 40 2.22 -9.26 8.67
N VAL A 41 2.92 -8.15 8.40
CA VAL A 41 4.37 -8.17 8.13
C VAL A 41 5.16 -8.68 9.33
N TYR A 42 4.79 -8.23 10.52
CA TYR A 42 5.41 -8.67 11.76
C TYR A 42 5.21 -10.16 12.01
N ASP A 43 3.98 -10.66 11.81
CA ASP A 43 3.64 -12.08 11.99
C ASP A 43 4.32 -12.99 10.95
N MET A 44 4.67 -12.45 9.78
CA MET A 44 5.45 -13.18 8.77
C MET A 44 6.94 -13.26 9.11
N ASP A 45 7.39 -12.57 10.16
CA ASP A 45 8.79 -12.50 10.62
C ASP A 45 9.79 -12.19 9.48
N LEU A 46 9.44 -11.23 8.64
CA LEU A 46 10.28 -10.85 7.51
C LEU A 46 11.56 -10.17 7.99
N ASP A 47 12.71 -10.79 7.71
CA ASP A 47 14.04 -10.25 8.05
C ASP A 47 14.54 -9.28 6.97
N LEU A 48 13.86 -8.14 6.86
CA LEU A 48 14.16 -7.10 5.88
C LEU A 48 14.45 -5.77 6.58
N VAL A 49 15.42 -5.02 6.05
CA VAL A 49 15.78 -3.67 6.55
C VAL A 49 14.56 -2.75 6.62
N ALA A 50 13.62 -2.88 5.68
CA ALA A 50 12.40 -2.10 5.64
C ALA A 50 11.53 -2.23 6.89
N TYR A 51 11.62 -3.37 7.60
CA TYR A 51 10.84 -3.68 8.80
C TYR A 51 11.68 -3.79 10.08
N GLU A 52 12.96 -3.49 10.00
CA GLU A 52 13.91 -3.59 11.10
C GLU A 52 13.43 -2.81 12.33
N GLY A 53 12.81 -1.65 12.15
CA GLY A 53 12.26 -0.84 13.24
C GLY A 53 11.22 -1.56 14.09
N LEU A 54 10.37 -2.41 13.51
CA LEU A 54 9.40 -3.22 14.26
C LEU A 54 10.10 -4.27 15.11
N ARG A 55 11.13 -4.92 14.56
CA ARG A 55 11.91 -5.95 15.24
C ARG A 55 12.75 -5.34 16.38
N TYR A 56 13.38 -4.18 16.16
CA TYR A 56 14.11 -3.47 17.20
C TYR A 56 13.21 -3.07 18.36
N TYR A 57 12.03 -2.53 18.07
CA TYR A 57 11.09 -2.18 19.11
C TYR A 57 10.71 -3.41 19.95
N SER A 58 10.31 -4.51 19.33
CA SER A 58 9.96 -5.74 20.05
C SER A 58 11.12 -6.25 20.90
N ARG A 59 12.32 -6.30 20.33
CA ARG A 59 13.51 -6.84 21.02
C ARG A 59 13.93 -6.01 22.22
N TRP A 60 13.85 -4.69 22.15
CA TRP A 60 14.43 -3.80 23.16
C TRP A 60 13.40 -3.17 24.09
N PHE A 61 12.18 -2.98 23.65
CA PHE A 61 11.16 -2.23 24.40
C PHE A 61 9.90 -3.05 24.70
N ASN A 62 9.75 -4.23 24.11
CA ASN A 62 8.64 -5.13 24.31
C ASN A 62 9.08 -6.60 24.36
N THR A 63 10.17 -6.89 25.08
CA THR A 63 10.83 -8.21 25.13
C THR A 63 9.89 -9.36 25.55
N MET A 64 8.90 -9.07 26.40
CA MET A 64 7.93 -10.06 26.89
C MET A 64 6.65 -10.11 26.03
N GLY A 65 6.54 -9.27 24.99
CA GLY A 65 5.38 -9.23 24.08
C GLY A 65 4.12 -8.59 24.68
N GLU A 66 4.16 -8.12 25.94
CA GLU A 66 2.96 -7.65 26.67
C GLU A 66 2.26 -6.41 26.04
N LYS A 67 3.00 -5.63 25.24
CA LYS A 67 2.51 -4.40 24.59
C LYS A 67 2.22 -4.56 23.10
N GLU A 68 2.22 -5.78 22.59
CA GLU A 68 2.09 -6.01 21.13
C GLU A 68 0.80 -5.41 20.58
N ASP A 69 -0.33 -5.70 21.21
CA ASP A 69 -1.64 -5.18 20.77
C ASP A 69 -1.67 -3.64 20.80
N GLU A 70 -1.14 -3.01 21.85
CA GLU A 70 -1.07 -1.54 21.96
C GLU A 70 -0.21 -0.92 20.84
N VAL A 71 0.90 -1.57 20.50
CA VAL A 71 1.80 -1.10 19.43
C VAL A 71 1.10 -1.15 18.07
N PHE A 72 0.46 -2.26 17.74
CA PHE A 72 -0.23 -2.40 16.45
C PHE A 72 -1.51 -1.56 16.37
N GLU A 73 -2.20 -1.32 17.48
CA GLU A 73 -3.28 -0.34 17.55
C GLU A 73 -2.76 1.06 17.17
N LYS A 74 -1.62 1.48 17.73
CA LYS A 74 -0.99 2.78 17.40
C LYS A 74 -0.51 2.84 15.94
N LEU A 75 0.15 1.78 15.45
CA LEU A 75 0.55 1.70 14.05
C LEU A 75 -0.66 1.74 13.10
N GLY A 76 -1.81 1.27 13.53
CA GLY A 76 -3.07 1.37 12.78
C GLY A 76 -3.45 2.80 12.38
N TYR A 77 -3.00 3.83 13.11
CA TYR A 77 -3.23 5.23 12.75
C TYR A 77 -2.44 5.71 11.55
N ILE A 78 -1.40 4.99 11.14
CA ILE A 78 -0.56 5.30 9.98
C ILE A 78 -0.56 4.20 8.93
N ASP A 79 -1.24 3.08 9.18
CA ASP A 79 -1.32 1.95 8.26
C ASP A 79 -2.22 2.27 7.06
N VAL A 80 -1.66 2.15 5.86
CA VAL A 80 -2.36 2.43 4.59
C VAL A 80 -3.65 1.61 4.45
N HIS A 81 -3.63 0.37 4.92
CA HIS A 81 -4.79 -0.51 4.93
C HIS A 81 -6.03 0.13 5.58
N ASN A 82 -5.83 0.87 6.68
CA ASN A 82 -6.90 1.53 7.42
C ASN A 82 -7.41 2.83 6.75
N PHE A 83 -6.69 3.37 5.78
CA PHE A 83 -7.14 4.54 5.00
C PHE A 83 -7.91 4.17 3.74
N ALA A 84 -7.70 2.95 3.23
CA ALA A 84 -8.17 2.54 1.91
C ALA A 84 -9.69 2.68 1.71
N HIS A 85 -10.51 2.41 2.75
CA HIS A 85 -11.97 2.54 2.69
C HIS A 85 -12.47 3.98 2.52
N ARG A 86 -11.61 4.98 2.79
CA ARG A 86 -11.94 6.41 2.67
C ARG A 86 -11.74 6.96 1.27
N LEU A 87 -11.07 6.22 0.38
CA LEU A 87 -10.79 6.64 -0.98
C LEU A 87 -12.06 6.98 -1.75
N LYS A 88 -12.07 8.13 -2.40
CA LYS A 88 -13.11 8.58 -3.33
C LYS A 88 -12.60 8.65 -4.78
N SER A 89 -11.28 8.64 -4.96
CA SER A 89 -10.63 8.61 -6.26
C SER A 89 -10.86 7.26 -6.95
N GLU A 90 -10.87 7.25 -8.30
CA GLU A 90 -10.73 6.03 -9.06
C GLU A 90 -9.28 5.50 -8.89
N VAL A 91 -9.12 4.19 -8.65
CA VAL A 91 -7.83 3.60 -8.31
C VAL A 91 -7.38 2.58 -9.36
N LEU A 92 -6.16 2.76 -9.88
CA LEU A 92 -5.40 1.73 -10.59
C LEU A 92 -4.40 1.11 -9.62
N PHE A 93 -4.49 -0.18 -9.36
CA PHE A 93 -3.69 -0.86 -8.36
C PHE A 93 -2.88 -1.99 -8.99
N GLY A 94 -1.58 -2.01 -8.80
CA GLY A 94 -0.66 -3.03 -9.30
C GLY A 94 -0.08 -3.88 -8.17
N THR A 95 -0.03 -5.21 -8.38
CA THR A 95 0.54 -6.18 -7.45
C THR A 95 1.49 -7.12 -8.17
N GLY A 96 2.73 -7.24 -7.70
CA GLY A 96 3.64 -8.32 -8.06
C GLY A 96 3.45 -9.51 -7.12
N LEU A 97 3.16 -10.71 -7.66
CA LEU A 97 2.90 -11.87 -6.78
C LEU A 97 4.17 -12.48 -6.17
N MET A 98 5.34 -12.16 -6.72
CA MET A 98 6.63 -12.60 -6.19
C MET A 98 7.30 -11.53 -5.30
N ASP A 99 6.56 -10.47 -4.94
CA ASP A 99 7.07 -9.38 -4.12
C ASP A 99 7.35 -9.86 -2.68
N ASN A 100 8.63 -9.84 -2.32
CA ASN A 100 9.12 -10.25 -1.01
C ASN A 100 9.37 -9.06 -0.06
N ILE A 101 9.26 -7.83 -0.55
CA ILE A 101 9.40 -6.58 0.25
C ILE A 101 8.04 -6.08 0.71
N CYS A 102 7.10 -5.94 -0.23
CA CYS A 102 5.70 -5.66 0.07
C CYS A 102 4.87 -6.92 -0.21
N PRO A 103 4.75 -7.86 0.73
CA PRO A 103 4.13 -9.15 0.45
C PRO A 103 2.75 -9.01 -0.19
N PRO A 104 2.39 -9.83 -1.19
CA PRO A 104 1.10 -9.72 -1.86
C PRO A 104 -0.09 -9.70 -0.89
N SER A 105 -0.01 -10.44 0.22
CA SER A 105 -1.06 -10.47 1.23
C SER A 105 -1.36 -9.09 1.84
N THR A 106 -0.35 -8.25 2.05
CA THR A 106 -0.53 -6.87 2.55
C THR A 106 -1.10 -5.96 1.47
N GLN A 107 -0.67 -6.14 0.23
CA GLN A 107 -1.20 -5.41 -0.93
C GLN A 107 -2.69 -5.73 -1.16
N PHE A 108 -3.06 -7.02 -1.09
CA PHE A 108 -4.46 -7.44 -1.20
C PHE A 108 -5.32 -6.92 -0.05
N ALA A 109 -4.78 -6.82 1.18
CA ALA A 109 -5.48 -6.24 2.31
C ALA A 109 -5.88 -4.78 2.01
N VAL A 110 -4.96 -3.97 1.47
CA VAL A 110 -5.26 -2.61 1.03
C VAL A 110 -6.30 -2.60 -0.09
N TYR A 111 -6.05 -3.38 -1.17
CA TYR A 111 -6.94 -3.42 -2.32
C TYR A 111 -8.38 -3.79 -1.94
N ASN A 112 -8.55 -4.80 -1.11
CA ASN A 112 -9.88 -5.28 -0.71
C ASN A 112 -10.67 -4.21 0.05
N ASN A 113 -9.99 -3.36 0.83
CA ASN A 113 -10.62 -2.28 1.58
C ASN A 113 -10.97 -1.04 0.74
N ILE A 114 -10.49 -0.91 -0.49
CA ILE A 114 -10.88 0.18 -1.39
C ILE A 114 -12.34 -0.03 -1.81
N THR A 115 -13.21 0.94 -1.53
CA THR A 115 -14.64 0.88 -1.86
C THR A 115 -15.01 1.72 -3.10
N SER A 116 -14.13 2.63 -3.53
CA SER A 116 -14.30 3.41 -4.75
C SER A 116 -14.07 2.56 -6.01
N LYS A 117 -14.34 3.12 -7.17
CA LYS A 117 -14.04 2.48 -8.45
C LYS A 117 -12.56 2.11 -8.53
N LYS A 118 -12.27 0.84 -8.76
CA LYS A 118 -10.91 0.32 -8.75
C LYS A 118 -10.68 -0.71 -9.84
N LYS A 119 -9.43 -0.79 -10.31
CA LYS A 119 -8.93 -1.82 -11.22
C LYS A 119 -7.66 -2.43 -10.64
N HIS A 120 -7.60 -3.75 -10.55
CA HIS A 120 -6.41 -4.49 -10.11
C HIS A 120 -5.68 -5.09 -11.31
N ILE A 121 -4.39 -4.83 -11.38
CA ILE A 121 -3.48 -5.48 -12.32
C ILE A 121 -2.56 -6.37 -11.51
N ILE A 122 -2.53 -7.64 -11.84
CA ILE A 122 -1.71 -8.65 -11.18
C ILE A 122 -0.59 -9.04 -12.13
N PHE A 123 0.64 -8.98 -11.64
CA PHE A 123 1.87 -9.36 -12.33
C PHE A 123 2.43 -10.62 -11.67
N PRO A 124 2.14 -11.83 -12.18
CA PRO A 124 2.45 -13.09 -11.50
C PRO A 124 3.93 -13.32 -11.22
N ASP A 125 4.79 -12.92 -12.16
CA ASP A 125 6.21 -13.24 -12.17
C ASP A 125 7.11 -12.07 -11.70
N TYR A 126 6.51 -10.97 -11.21
CA TYR A 126 7.25 -9.79 -10.78
C TYR A 126 7.45 -9.76 -9.26
N THR A 127 8.67 -9.38 -8.89
CA THR A 127 9.10 -9.11 -7.52
C THR A 127 8.87 -7.64 -7.15
N HIS A 128 9.68 -7.08 -6.23
CA HIS A 128 9.65 -5.66 -5.89
C HIS A 128 10.57 -4.86 -6.84
N GLU A 129 10.14 -4.67 -8.04
CA GLU A 129 10.93 -4.09 -9.14
C GLU A 129 10.09 -3.15 -10.00
N GLU A 130 10.74 -2.38 -10.87
CA GLU A 130 10.06 -1.52 -11.84
C GLU A 130 9.28 -2.37 -12.84
N ILE A 131 8.02 -2.00 -13.08
CA ILE A 131 7.12 -2.71 -14.00
C ILE A 131 6.68 -1.75 -15.11
N SER A 132 7.45 -1.71 -16.20
CA SER A 132 7.19 -0.80 -17.34
C SER A 132 5.77 -0.95 -17.92
N ALA A 133 5.21 -2.16 -17.90
CA ALA A 133 3.83 -2.38 -18.33
C ALA A 133 2.80 -1.64 -17.44
N PHE A 134 3.10 -1.44 -16.15
CA PHE A 134 2.25 -0.63 -15.28
C PHE A 134 2.33 0.84 -15.61
N ASP A 135 3.51 1.34 -15.99
CA ASP A 135 3.73 2.74 -16.36
C ASP A 135 2.96 3.12 -17.63
N ASP A 136 2.93 2.23 -18.62
CA ASP A 136 2.10 2.41 -19.81
C ASP A 136 0.61 2.49 -19.46
N MET A 137 0.13 1.58 -18.60
CA MET A 137 -1.26 1.57 -18.13
C MET A 137 -1.61 2.80 -17.30
N LEU A 138 -0.64 3.33 -16.53
CA LEU A 138 -0.78 4.54 -15.72
C LEU A 138 -1.02 5.77 -16.60
N ILE A 139 -0.27 5.91 -17.69
CA ILE A 139 -0.44 7.01 -18.64
C ILE A 139 -1.85 6.97 -19.24
N ASP A 140 -2.27 5.82 -19.75
CA ASP A 140 -3.61 5.63 -20.29
C ASP A 140 -4.71 5.92 -19.25
N PHE A 141 -4.49 5.47 -18.01
CA PHE A 141 -5.42 5.67 -16.91
C PHE A 141 -5.62 7.15 -16.59
N PHE A 142 -4.54 7.95 -16.60
CA PHE A 142 -4.62 9.38 -16.31
C PHE A 142 -5.13 10.22 -17.48
N LEU A 143 -4.82 9.83 -18.71
CA LEU A 143 -5.25 10.55 -19.91
C LEU A 143 -6.69 10.22 -20.33
N LYS A 144 -7.23 9.10 -19.87
CA LYS A 144 -8.61 8.70 -20.22
C LYS A 144 -9.60 9.78 -19.84
N GLU A 145 -10.33 10.28 -20.83
CA GLU A 145 -11.41 11.22 -20.58
C GLU A 145 -12.49 10.57 -19.72
N GLY A 146 -12.86 11.25 -18.63
CA GLY A 146 -13.99 10.81 -17.82
C GLY A 146 -15.29 10.98 -18.60
N LYS A 147 -16.00 9.89 -18.82
CA LYS A 147 -17.40 9.92 -19.25
C LYS A 147 -18.27 10.41 -18.14
#